data_cd14c1c8bc42f21d4f8d1897543de22c
#
_entry.id   cd14c1c8bc42f21d4f8d1897543de22c
#
_cell.length_a   1.000
_cell.length_b   1.000
_cell.length_c   1.000
_cell.angle_alpha   90.00
_cell.angle_beta   90.00
_cell.angle_gamma   90.00
#
_symmetry.space_group_name_H-M   'P 1'
#
loop_
_entity.id
_entity.type
_entity.pdbx_description
1 polymer ?
#
loop_
_entity_poly.entity_id
_entity_poly.type
_entity_poly.pdbx_seq_one_letter_code
_entity_poly.pdbx_strand_id
1 'polypeptide(L)'
;MALSSGELAALPRARRAMRRLERAIQTRFLLFLLLVVAYLAIEETIKSGLDGYVDWLYISTIAFFALGLSLAVRLPARMERTIIRLAARGSLRLSEEETSAFLRDFERRSGRWALIGGVLGALAILSAYIFTGSLGIATSPVRAIINISAVTIETCIGFFIGYYAGYAASNGSLGRFLKQHGVTLHAQPGHLDGVAGFRPVGSFYFSQAALLGLAALFLIVWWALIGLSPELARHNGAWRTPYLVFFFVVLLAEMLAFAIPLWSFHVELEAQRRKLLLLGDKLSQRIAALQTQVVMNPSSEKARELKEQQLALTEYYWAIQRMPTWPISTGVWWRLLLSTLGLLAPLAAQLAIERLPVFAFLR
;
A
#
# COMPACT_ATOMS: atom_id res chain seq x y z
N MET A 1 17.46 -6.97 10.71
CA MET A 1 18.52 -7.88 10.25
C MET A 1 19.16 -7.24 9.02
N ALA A 2 20.42 -6.81 9.09
CA ALA A 2 21.14 -6.27 7.94
C ALA A 2 21.72 -7.46 7.16
N LEU A 3 21.46 -7.52 5.86
CA LEU A 3 22.07 -8.52 4.99
C LEU A 3 23.61 -8.42 5.08
N SER A 4 24.28 -9.56 5.08
CA SER A 4 25.75 -9.60 5.12
C SER A 4 26.37 -8.96 3.88
N SER A 5 27.60 -8.46 4.00
CA SER A 5 28.31 -7.81 2.88
C SER A 5 28.44 -8.71 1.65
N GLY A 6 28.51 -10.04 1.83
CA GLY A 6 28.58 -11.02 0.75
C GLY A 6 27.27 -11.17 -0.03
N GLU A 7 26.10 -11.04 0.63
CA GLU A 7 24.78 -11.10 -0.02
C GLU A 7 24.50 -9.84 -0.86
N LEU A 8 25.01 -8.69 -0.44
CA LEU A 8 24.95 -7.45 -1.22
C LEU A 8 25.78 -7.54 -2.51
N ALA A 9 26.84 -8.34 -2.54
CA ALA A 9 27.66 -8.52 -3.74
C ALA A 9 26.94 -9.28 -4.86
N ALA A 10 26.01 -10.18 -4.52
CA ALA A 10 25.23 -10.98 -5.48
C ALA A 10 24.08 -10.21 -6.16
N LEU A 11 23.74 -8.99 -5.68
CA LEU A 11 22.67 -8.19 -6.26
C LEU A 11 23.15 -7.41 -7.50
N PRO A 12 22.33 -7.27 -8.55
CA PRO A 12 22.63 -6.36 -9.66
C PRO A 12 22.96 -4.94 -9.18
N ARG A 13 23.90 -4.27 -9.86
CA ARG A 13 24.38 -2.92 -9.49
C ARG A 13 23.26 -1.92 -9.23
N ALA A 14 22.21 -1.93 -10.07
CA ALA A 14 21.03 -1.05 -9.92
C ALA A 14 20.30 -1.25 -8.58
N ARG A 15 20.14 -2.50 -8.11
CA ARG A 15 19.50 -2.79 -6.83
C ARG A 15 20.36 -2.35 -5.64
N ARG A 16 21.67 -2.51 -5.74
CA ARG A 16 22.59 -2.02 -4.69
C ARG A 16 22.52 -0.51 -4.57
N ALA A 17 22.49 0.20 -5.69
CA ALA A 17 22.32 1.66 -5.73
C ALA A 17 20.99 2.08 -5.10
N MET A 18 19.87 1.42 -5.48
CA MET A 18 18.55 1.72 -4.95
C MET A 18 18.47 1.51 -3.43
N ARG A 19 18.98 0.40 -2.90
CA ARG A 19 19.02 0.16 -1.45
C ARG A 19 19.91 1.13 -0.68
N ARG A 20 20.99 1.63 -1.31
CA ARG A 20 21.80 2.70 -0.71
C ARG A 20 21.01 3.99 -0.62
N LEU A 21 20.29 4.33 -1.69
CA LEU A 21 19.41 5.49 -1.74
C LEU A 21 18.26 5.41 -0.73
N GLU A 22 17.58 4.28 -0.67
CA GLU A 22 16.51 4.03 0.32
C GLU A 22 17.03 4.21 1.75
N ARG A 23 18.18 3.63 2.08
CA ARG A 23 18.81 3.80 3.38
C ARG A 23 19.23 5.24 3.64
N ALA A 24 19.80 5.93 2.65
CA ALA A 24 20.21 7.32 2.77
C ALA A 24 18.99 8.23 3.05
N ILE A 25 17.87 8.02 2.34
CA ILE A 25 16.62 8.75 2.57
C ILE A 25 16.07 8.45 3.97
N GLN A 26 16.09 7.18 4.40
CA GLN A 26 15.61 6.81 5.74
C GLN A 26 16.43 7.41 6.88
N THR A 27 17.76 7.44 6.73
CA THR A 27 18.67 7.90 7.79
C THR A 27 18.90 9.41 7.76
N ARG A 28 18.75 10.04 6.58
CA ARG A 28 19.02 11.47 6.37
C ARG A 28 17.80 12.18 5.78
N PHE A 29 16.62 11.77 6.21
CA PHE A 29 15.34 12.29 5.66
C PHE A 29 15.26 13.83 5.75
N LEU A 30 15.65 14.41 6.86
CA LEU A 30 15.64 15.87 7.02
C LEU A 30 16.59 16.56 6.04
N LEU A 31 17.78 16.00 5.81
CA LEU A 31 18.72 16.54 4.82
C LEU A 31 18.16 16.44 3.41
N PHE A 32 17.56 15.30 3.07
CA PHE A 32 16.88 15.12 1.79
C PHE A 32 15.77 16.15 1.58
N LEU A 33 14.91 16.35 2.60
CA LEU A 33 13.84 17.32 2.55
C LEU A 33 14.36 18.76 2.40
N LEU A 34 15.42 19.13 3.13
CA LEU A 34 16.07 20.45 3.01
C LEU A 34 16.63 20.68 1.60
N LEU A 35 17.26 19.66 0.99
CA LEU A 35 17.78 19.76 -0.38
C LEU A 35 16.65 19.96 -1.39
N VAL A 36 15.52 19.24 -1.22
CA VAL A 36 14.33 19.41 -2.06
C VAL A 36 13.75 20.81 -1.92
N VAL A 37 13.61 21.32 -0.68
CA VAL A 37 13.09 22.68 -0.42
C VAL A 37 14.03 23.74 -0.99
N ALA A 38 15.34 23.60 -0.80
CA ALA A 38 16.34 24.53 -1.35
C ALA A 38 16.29 24.55 -2.88
N TYR A 39 16.23 23.38 -3.50
CA TYR A 39 16.09 23.25 -4.95
C TYR A 39 14.83 23.97 -5.45
N LEU A 40 13.66 23.70 -4.84
CA LEU A 40 12.40 24.35 -5.21
C LEU A 40 12.46 25.87 -5.04
N ALA A 41 13.04 26.35 -3.94
CA ALA A 41 13.17 27.79 -3.70
C ALA A 41 14.03 28.48 -4.77
N ILE A 42 15.14 27.85 -5.17
CA ILE A 42 16.02 28.38 -6.22
C ILE A 42 15.32 28.38 -7.58
N GLU A 43 14.76 27.22 -7.97
CA GLU A 43 14.13 27.07 -9.26
C GLU A 43 12.92 28.01 -9.43
N GLU A 44 12.08 28.10 -8.38
CA GLU A 44 10.88 28.91 -8.41
C GLU A 44 11.21 30.42 -8.36
N THR A 45 12.26 30.82 -7.65
CA THR A 45 12.75 32.21 -7.67
C THR A 45 13.19 32.61 -9.07
N ILE A 46 13.87 31.72 -9.80
CA ILE A 46 14.28 32.00 -11.18
C ILE A 46 13.07 32.04 -12.11
N LYS A 47 12.13 31.07 -12.01
CA LYS A 47 10.91 31.05 -12.83
C LYS A 47 10.03 32.26 -12.59
N SER A 48 9.74 32.60 -11.35
CA SER A 48 8.89 33.76 -11.02
C SER A 48 9.50 35.06 -11.46
N GLY A 49 10.84 35.19 -11.42
CA GLY A 49 11.54 36.34 -11.99
C GLY A 49 11.43 36.47 -13.51
N LEU A 50 11.28 35.32 -14.22
CA LEU A 50 11.13 35.31 -15.67
C LEU A 50 9.67 35.45 -16.15
N ASP A 51 8.74 34.81 -15.41
CA ASP A 51 7.34 34.66 -15.86
C ASP A 51 6.35 35.50 -15.05
N GLY A 52 6.79 36.14 -13.95
CA GLY A 52 5.95 36.93 -13.06
C GLY A 52 4.89 36.12 -12.30
N TYR A 53 5.03 34.78 -12.27
CA TYR A 53 4.07 33.87 -11.69
C TYR A 53 4.78 32.78 -10.89
N VAL A 54 4.24 32.45 -9.69
CA VAL A 54 4.70 31.33 -8.85
C VAL A 54 3.89 30.09 -9.17
N ASP A 55 4.55 29.03 -9.64
CA ASP A 55 3.88 27.77 -9.96
C ASP A 55 3.65 26.92 -8.69
N TRP A 56 2.59 27.22 -7.96
CA TRP A 56 2.18 26.49 -6.76
C TRP A 56 1.88 25.02 -7.04
N LEU A 57 1.41 24.69 -8.25
CA LEU A 57 1.16 23.30 -8.64
C LEU A 57 2.45 22.51 -8.67
N TYR A 58 3.49 23.05 -9.29
CA TYR A 58 4.81 22.43 -9.37
C TYR A 58 5.45 22.27 -7.99
N ILE A 59 5.46 23.32 -7.17
CA ILE A 59 5.98 23.28 -5.79
C ILE A 59 5.30 22.17 -4.99
N SER A 60 3.97 22.15 -5.01
CA SER A 60 3.20 21.15 -4.27
C SER A 60 3.41 19.74 -4.79
N THR A 61 3.59 19.55 -6.11
CA THR A 61 3.88 18.25 -6.73
C THR A 61 5.17 17.67 -6.16
N ILE A 62 6.23 18.46 -6.14
CA ILE A 62 7.52 17.99 -5.61
C ILE A 62 7.48 17.76 -4.09
N ALA A 63 6.83 18.66 -3.33
CA ALA A 63 6.67 18.47 -1.90
C ALA A 63 5.87 17.19 -1.57
N PHE A 64 4.82 16.95 -2.31
CA PHE A 64 3.98 15.77 -2.15
C PHE A 64 4.70 14.49 -2.57
N PHE A 65 5.49 14.55 -3.63
CA PHE A 65 6.38 13.46 -4.02
C PHE A 65 7.41 13.14 -2.94
N ALA A 66 8.07 14.15 -2.37
CA ALA A 66 9.04 13.93 -1.28
C ALA A 66 8.38 13.24 -0.07
N LEU A 67 7.16 13.66 0.30
CA LEU A 67 6.36 13.01 1.34
C LEU A 67 6.03 11.55 0.95
N GLY A 68 5.49 11.33 -0.23
CA GLY A 68 5.14 10.01 -0.75
C GLY A 68 6.35 9.07 -0.79
N LEU A 69 7.49 9.54 -1.30
CA LEU A 69 8.73 8.78 -1.35
C LEU A 69 9.21 8.40 0.06
N SER A 70 9.15 9.32 1.03
CA SER A 70 9.54 9.06 2.42
C SER A 70 8.74 7.94 3.08
N LEU A 71 7.48 7.80 2.69
CA LEU A 71 6.60 6.72 3.14
C LEU A 71 6.84 5.42 2.36
N ALA A 72 7.03 5.53 1.04
CA ALA A 72 7.21 4.39 0.13
C ALA A 72 8.51 3.63 0.39
N VAL A 73 9.62 4.30 0.70
CA VAL A 73 10.91 3.67 1.03
C VAL A 73 10.84 2.74 2.25
N ARG A 74 9.78 2.83 3.06
CA ARG A 74 9.56 1.97 4.23
C ARG A 74 8.79 0.68 3.89
N LEU A 75 8.18 0.58 2.70
CA LEU A 75 7.37 -0.58 2.32
C LEU A 75 8.14 -1.90 2.31
N PRO A 76 9.37 -1.99 1.74
CA PRO A 76 10.13 -3.24 1.76
C PRO A 76 10.39 -3.76 3.18
N ALA A 77 10.84 -2.89 4.07
CA ALA A 77 11.10 -3.25 5.47
C ALA A 77 9.81 -3.57 6.26
N ARG A 78 8.66 -3.01 5.87
CA ARG A 78 7.36 -3.37 6.46
C ARG A 78 6.91 -4.75 6.00
N MET A 79 7.11 -5.08 4.72
CA MET A 79 6.79 -6.41 4.19
C MET A 79 7.63 -7.49 4.85
N GLU A 80 8.95 -7.30 4.92
CA GLU A 80 9.86 -8.21 5.62
C GLU A 80 9.42 -8.46 7.06
N ARG A 81 9.16 -7.40 7.82
CA ARG A 81 8.64 -7.51 9.20
C ARG A 81 7.29 -8.22 9.27
N THR A 82 6.45 -8.07 8.28
CA THR A 82 5.15 -8.75 8.21
C THR A 82 5.34 -10.26 8.08
N ILE A 83 6.20 -10.71 7.17
CA ILE A 83 6.52 -12.13 6.97
C ILE A 83 7.15 -12.72 8.23
N ILE A 84 8.14 -12.05 8.82
CA ILE A 84 8.80 -12.50 10.06
C ILE A 84 7.77 -12.63 11.20
N ARG A 85 6.86 -11.68 11.36
CA ARG A 85 5.81 -11.73 12.38
C ARG A 85 4.83 -12.88 12.15
N LEU A 86 4.48 -13.18 10.92
CA LEU A 86 3.60 -14.31 10.59
C LEU A 86 4.29 -15.65 10.90
N ALA A 87 5.59 -15.79 10.58
CA ALA A 87 6.37 -16.96 10.91
C ALA A 87 6.51 -17.12 12.44
N ALA A 88 6.88 -16.06 13.16
CA ALA A 88 6.99 -16.07 14.62
C ALA A 88 5.68 -16.39 15.35
N ARG A 89 4.52 -16.08 14.75
CA ARG A 89 3.19 -16.43 15.28
C ARG A 89 2.76 -17.86 14.92
N GLY A 90 3.54 -18.57 14.11
CA GLY A 90 3.14 -19.87 13.57
C GLY A 90 2.01 -19.81 12.53
N SER A 91 1.65 -18.60 12.06
CA SER A 91 0.68 -18.42 10.96
C SER A 91 1.28 -18.82 9.60
N LEU A 92 2.60 -18.82 9.47
CA LEU A 92 3.37 -19.45 8.39
C LEU A 92 4.22 -20.56 9.01
N ARG A 93 4.12 -21.76 8.46
CA ARG A 93 5.00 -22.88 8.85
C ARG A 93 6.30 -22.80 8.07
N LEU A 94 7.20 -21.99 8.56
CA LEU A 94 8.55 -21.79 8.04
C LEU A 94 9.54 -21.82 9.19
N SER A 95 10.61 -22.57 9.03
CA SER A 95 11.79 -22.43 9.89
C SER A 95 12.46 -21.06 9.69
N GLU A 96 13.39 -20.69 10.52
CA GLU A 96 14.13 -19.43 10.40
C GLU A 96 14.95 -19.38 9.10
N GLU A 97 15.57 -20.50 8.73
CA GLU A 97 16.35 -20.62 7.48
C GLU A 97 15.46 -20.52 6.24
N GLU A 98 14.31 -21.21 6.23
CA GLU A 98 13.32 -21.14 5.16
C GLU A 98 12.73 -19.75 5.04
N THR A 99 12.45 -19.07 6.15
CA THR A 99 11.98 -17.68 6.16
C THR A 99 13.00 -16.76 5.49
N SER A 100 14.29 -16.92 5.81
CA SER A 100 15.37 -16.13 5.22
C SER A 100 15.53 -16.41 3.72
N ALA A 101 15.43 -17.67 3.29
CA ALA A 101 15.50 -18.06 1.88
C ALA A 101 14.29 -17.49 1.11
N PHE A 102 13.08 -17.65 1.65
CA PHE A 102 11.85 -17.10 1.08
C PHE A 102 11.92 -15.59 0.91
N LEU A 103 12.37 -14.85 1.93
CA LEU A 103 12.52 -13.39 1.86
C LEU A 103 13.49 -12.96 0.77
N ARG A 104 14.64 -13.66 0.60
CA ARG A 104 15.60 -13.36 -0.48
C ARG A 104 14.98 -13.53 -1.87
N ASP A 105 14.24 -14.63 -2.10
CA ASP A 105 13.62 -14.91 -3.39
C ASP A 105 12.46 -13.95 -3.69
N PHE A 106 11.63 -13.67 -2.69
CA PHE A 106 10.56 -12.69 -2.80
C PHE A 106 11.09 -11.29 -3.11
N GLU A 107 12.16 -10.88 -2.45
CA GLU A 107 12.81 -9.60 -2.68
C GLU A 107 13.42 -9.51 -4.09
N ARG A 108 14.06 -10.60 -4.56
CA ARG A 108 14.62 -10.67 -5.92
C ARG A 108 13.52 -10.50 -6.97
N ARG A 109 12.37 -11.12 -6.77
CA ARG A 109 11.20 -10.98 -7.63
C ARG A 109 10.63 -9.56 -7.57
N SER A 110 10.39 -9.06 -6.37
CA SER A 110 9.80 -7.71 -6.16
C SER A 110 10.67 -6.61 -6.74
N GLY A 111 12.01 -6.75 -6.63
CA GLY A 111 12.93 -5.81 -7.24
C GLY A 111 12.94 -5.83 -8.78
N ARG A 112 12.60 -6.97 -9.44
CA ARG A 112 12.41 -7.00 -10.90
C ARG A 112 11.16 -6.22 -11.29
N TRP A 113 10.04 -6.48 -10.65
CA TRP A 113 8.79 -5.75 -10.89
C TRP A 113 8.92 -4.27 -10.59
N ALA A 114 9.62 -3.90 -9.54
CA ALA A 114 9.91 -2.52 -9.21
C ALA A 114 10.69 -1.80 -10.32
N LEU A 115 11.75 -2.43 -10.86
CA LEU A 115 12.52 -1.85 -11.96
C LEU A 115 11.68 -1.69 -13.24
N ILE A 116 10.90 -2.70 -13.60
CA ILE A 116 9.98 -2.63 -14.74
C ILE A 116 8.98 -1.46 -14.53
N GLY A 117 8.36 -1.40 -13.36
CA GLY A 117 7.46 -0.31 -13.01
C GLY A 117 8.14 1.06 -13.09
N GLY A 118 9.39 1.17 -12.59
CA GLY A 118 10.16 2.41 -12.66
C GLY A 118 10.40 2.88 -14.09
N VAL A 119 10.82 1.98 -14.97
CA VAL A 119 11.01 2.32 -16.39
C VAL A 119 9.69 2.75 -17.04
N LEU A 120 8.60 2.02 -16.78
CA LEU A 120 7.29 2.37 -17.31
C LEU A 120 6.79 3.73 -16.78
N GLY A 121 7.02 4.03 -15.50
CA GLY A 121 6.68 5.32 -14.91
C GLY A 121 7.47 6.49 -15.52
N ALA A 122 8.77 6.31 -15.73
CA ALA A 122 9.60 7.31 -16.42
C ALA A 122 9.11 7.55 -17.85
N LEU A 123 8.84 6.48 -18.61
CA LEU A 123 8.32 6.57 -19.97
C LEU A 123 6.94 7.24 -20.02
N ALA A 124 6.07 6.99 -19.06
CA ALA A 124 4.76 7.63 -18.98
C ALA A 124 4.87 9.16 -18.81
N ILE A 125 5.77 9.63 -17.93
CA ILE A 125 6.01 11.07 -17.78
C ILE A 125 6.62 11.68 -19.06
N LEU A 126 7.65 11.06 -19.64
CA LEU A 126 8.22 11.54 -20.90
C LEU A 126 7.18 11.61 -22.03
N SER A 127 6.32 10.60 -22.11
CA SER A 127 5.20 10.59 -23.09
C SER A 127 4.24 11.75 -22.85
N ALA A 128 3.90 12.05 -21.58
CA ALA A 128 3.02 13.16 -21.24
C ALA A 128 3.62 14.51 -21.70
N TYR A 129 4.92 14.71 -21.51
CA TYR A 129 5.62 15.91 -22.00
C TYR A 129 5.58 16.04 -23.53
N ILE A 130 5.75 14.93 -24.25
CA ILE A 130 5.67 14.92 -25.71
C ILE A 130 4.26 15.27 -26.17
N PHE A 131 3.24 14.63 -25.59
CA PHE A 131 1.84 14.83 -25.97
C PHE A 131 1.30 16.23 -25.63
N THR A 132 1.75 16.82 -24.51
CA THR A 132 1.34 18.17 -24.14
C THR A 132 2.08 19.27 -24.89
N GLY A 133 3.10 18.92 -25.68
CA GLY A 133 3.97 19.89 -26.36
C GLY A 133 4.82 20.73 -25.38
N SER A 134 4.89 20.33 -24.11
CA SER A 134 5.59 21.07 -23.07
C SER A 134 7.12 21.05 -23.20
N LEU A 135 7.65 20.26 -24.15
CA LEU A 135 9.06 20.30 -24.59
C LEU A 135 9.38 21.47 -25.52
N GLY A 136 8.47 22.47 -25.61
CA GLY A 136 8.54 23.59 -26.55
C GLY A 136 9.93 24.25 -26.64
N ILE A 137 10.22 24.81 -27.81
CA ILE A 137 11.48 25.49 -28.12
C ILE A 137 11.68 26.63 -27.11
N ALA A 138 12.70 26.49 -26.27
CA ALA A 138 13.02 27.51 -25.29
C ALA A 138 13.50 28.79 -25.99
N THR A 139 12.89 29.91 -25.66
CA THR A 139 13.20 31.23 -26.26
C THR A 139 14.52 31.83 -25.75
N SER A 140 15.12 31.21 -24.71
CA SER A 140 16.42 31.62 -24.16
C SER A 140 17.17 30.41 -23.56
N PRO A 141 18.52 30.47 -23.47
CA PRO A 141 19.31 29.42 -22.85
C PRO A 141 18.91 29.12 -21.40
N VAL A 142 18.52 30.13 -20.65
CA VAL A 142 18.08 29.97 -19.23
C VAL A 142 16.78 29.17 -19.17
N ARG A 143 15.79 29.48 -20.02
CA ARG A 143 14.55 28.71 -20.11
C ARG A 143 14.79 27.26 -20.57
N ALA A 144 15.76 27.05 -21.47
CA ALA A 144 16.15 25.70 -21.88
C ALA A 144 16.66 24.88 -20.71
N ILE A 145 17.56 25.43 -19.89
CA ILE A 145 18.09 24.76 -18.69
C ILE A 145 16.97 24.45 -17.70
N ILE A 146 16.07 25.40 -17.42
CA ILE A 146 14.94 25.20 -16.50
C ILE A 146 14.02 24.08 -17.02
N ASN A 147 13.65 24.10 -18.29
CA ASN A 147 12.78 23.06 -18.87
C ASN A 147 13.44 21.68 -18.84
N ILE A 148 14.74 21.56 -19.15
CA ILE A 148 15.47 20.30 -19.09
C ILE A 148 15.54 19.79 -17.64
N SER A 149 15.80 20.68 -16.66
CA SER A 149 15.84 20.29 -15.25
C SER A 149 14.47 19.80 -14.77
N ALA A 150 13.39 20.51 -15.10
CA ALA A 150 12.02 20.12 -14.74
C ALA A 150 11.66 18.75 -15.33
N VAL A 151 11.85 18.56 -16.65
CA VAL A 151 11.60 17.26 -17.32
C VAL A 151 12.42 16.14 -16.68
N THR A 152 13.68 16.40 -16.38
CA THR A 152 14.57 15.40 -15.76
C THR A 152 14.04 14.99 -14.37
N ILE A 153 13.68 15.96 -13.54
CA ILE A 153 13.19 15.72 -12.19
C ILE A 153 11.85 15.01 -12.21
N GLU A 154 10.91 15.45 -13.04
CA GLU A 154 9.61 14.80 -13.13
C GLU A 154 9.73 13.39 -13.73
N THR A 155 10.66 13.15 -14.66
CA THR A 155 10.97 11.79 -15.13
C THR A 155 11.53 10.92 -14.01
N CYS A 156 12.41 11.46 -13.16
CA CYS A 156 12.88 10.76 -11.96
C CYS A 156 11.72 10.49 -10.98
N ILE A 157 10.82 11.45 -10.78
CA ILE A 157 9.59 11.28 -9.98
C ILE A 157 8.75 10.14 -10.56
N GLY A 158 8.50 10.14 -11.86
CA GLY A 158 7.80 9.07 -12.57
C GLY A 158 8.45 7.71 -12.38
N PHE A 159 9.80 7.65 -12.47
CA PHE A 159 10.55 6.43 -12.19
C PHE A 159 10.31 5.92 -10.76
N PHE A 160 10.38 6.78 -9.74
CA PHE A 160 10.16 6.36 -8.35
C PHE A 160 8.73 5.95 -8.08
N ILE A 161 7.74 6.68 -8.61
CA ILE A 161 6.32 6.29 -8.50
C ILE A 161 6.11 4.92 -9.13
N GLY A 162 6.60 4.72 -10.35
CA GLY A 162 6.51 3.45 -11.05
C GLY A 162 7.25 2.31 -10.33
N TYR A 163 8.44 2.60 -9.76
CA TYR A 163 9.22 1.64 -8.98
C TYR A 163 8.43 1.09 -7.78
N TYR A 164 7.82 1.97 -6.98
CA TYR A 164 7.03 1.53 -5.84
C TYR A 164 5.67 0.95 -6.23
N ALA A 165 5.09 1.37 -7.36
CA ALA A 165 3.91 0.73 -7.94
C ALA A 165 4.21 -0.71 -8.38
N GLY A 166 5.33 -0.95 -9.06
CA GLY A 166 5.78 -2.28 -9.44
C GLY A 166 6.11 -3.16 -8.23
N TYR A 167 6.72 -2.58 -7.19
CA TYR A 167 6.93 -3.25 -5.91
C TYR A 167 5.58 -3.65 -5.26
N ALA A 168 4.61 -2.74 -5.24
CA ALA A 168 3.27 -2.98 -4.72
C ALA A 168 2.52 -4.07 -5.50
N ALA A 169 2.63 -4.08 -6.82
CA ALA A 169 2.07 -5.13 -7.67
C ALA A 169 2.66 -6.51 -7.37
N SER A 170 3.98 -6.60 -7.14
CA SER A 170 4.64 -7.83 -6.69
C SER A 170 4.10 -8.30 -5.33
N ASN A 171 3.96 -7.38 -4.38
CA ASN A 171 3.38 -7.68 -3.07
C ASN A 171 1.96 -8.24 -3.20
N GLY A 172 1.16 -7.74 -4.15
CA GLY A 172 -0.17 -8.26 -4.45
C GLY A 172 -0.20 -9.74 -4.81
N SER A 173 0.93 -10.30 -5.24
CA SER A 173 1.06 -11.71 -5.57
C SER A 173 1.61 -12.58 -4.42
N LEU A 174 1.80 -12.04 -3.20
CA LEU A 174 2.42 -12.76 -2.07
C LEU A 174 1.73 -14.09 -1.76
N GLY A 175 0.40 -14.13 -1.68
CA GLY A 175 -0.33 -15.37 -1.38
C GLY A 175 -0.07 -16.47 -2.43
N ARG A 176 0.00 -16.10 -3.73
CA ARG A 176 0.36 -17.01 -4.80
C ARG A 176 1.82 -17.46 -4.69
N PHE A 177 2.71 -16.56 -4.34
CA PHE A 177 4.13 -16.84 -4.18
C PHE A 177 4.40 -17.79 -2.99
N LEU A 178 3.69 -17.61 -1.86
CA LEU A 178 3.70 -18.55 -0.72
C LEU A 178 3.30 -19.95 -1.17
N LYS A 179 2.20 -20.07 -1.91
CA LYS A 179 1.73 -21.36 -2.43
C LYS A 179 2.74 -22.02 -3.37
N GLN A 180 3.40 -21.26 -4.25
CA GLN A 180 4.42 -21.77 -5.17
C GLN A 180 5.66 -22.32 -4.44
N HIS A 181 5.97 -21.81 -3.25
CA HIS A 181 7.07 -22.29 -2.41
C HIS A 181 6.64 -23.37 -1.40
N GLY A 182 5.42 -23.92 -1.54
CA GLY A 182 4.90 -24.94 -0.64
C GLY A 182 4.64 -24.43 0.79
N VAL A 183 4.63 -23.11 0.99
CA VAL A 183 4.39 -22.52 2.32
C VAL A 183 2.90 -22.61 2.63
N THR A 184 2.59 -23.33 3.70
CA THR A 184 1.21 -23.46 4.17
C THR A 184 0.87 -22.36 5.15
N LEU A 185 -0.26 -21.68 4.91
CA LEU A 185 -0.86 -20.79 5.89
C LEU A 185 -1.46 -21.65 7.01
N HIS A 186 -1.41 -21.17 8.24
CA HIS A 186 -2.00 -21.83 9.38
C HIS A 186 -2.87 -20.83 10.14
N ALA A 187 -4.17 -20.93 9.95
CA ALA A 187 -5.14 -20.12 10.67
C ALA A 187 -5.29 -20.62 12.09
N GLN A 188 -5.29 -19.71 13.03
CA GLN A 188 -5.43 -20.00 14.47
C GLN A 188 -6.83 -19.56 14.95
N PRO A 189 -7.80 -20.49 15.06
CA PRO A 189 -9.12 -20.16 15.59
C PRO A 189 -8.99 -19.59 17.01
N GLY A 190 -9.71 -18.51 17.31
CA GLY A 190 -9.67 -17.87 18.63
C GLY A 190 -8.44 -17.00 18.91
N HIS A 191 -7.57 -16.77 17.91
CA HIS A 191 -6.43 -15.87 18.09
C HIS A 191 -6.87 -14.45 18.50
N LEU A 192 -6.16 -13.86 19.49
CA LEU A 192 -6.49 -12.57 20.11
C LEU A 192 -6.55 -11.38 19.13
N ASP A 193 -5.95 -11.49 17.95
CA ASP A 193 -5.98 -10.42 16.95
C ASP A 193 -7.33 -10.32 16.21
N GLY A 194 -8.24 -11.24 16.43
CA GLY A 194 -9.57 -11.29 15.83
C GLY A 194 -9.60 -11.62 14.34
N VAL A 195 -8.46 -11.98 13.74
CA VAL A 195 -8.30 -12.31 12.31
C VAL A 195 -7.43 -13.55 12.10
N ALA A 196 -7.57 -14.53 12.99
CA ALA A 196 -6.91 -15.84 12.91
C ALA A 196 -5.36 -15.79 12.83
N GLY A 197 -4.72 -14.74 13.37
CA GLY A 197 -3.27 -14.53 13.35
C GLY A 197 -2.78 -13.66 12.16
N PHE A 198 -3.63 -13.24 11.24
CA PHE A 198 -3.27 -12.55 10.00
C PHE A 198 -3.39 -11.02 10.02
N ARG A 199 -3.60 -10.40 11.19
CA ARG A 199 -3.65 -8.93 11.31
C ARG A 199 -2.46 -8.20 10.68
N PRO A 200 -1.20 -8.71 10.72
CA PRO A 200 -0.07 -8.05 10.06
C PRO A 200 -0.25 -7.91 8.55
N VAL A 201 -0.87 -8.89 7.89
CA VAL A 201 -1.18 -8.87 6.44
C VAL A 201 -2.12 -7.72 6.11
N GLY A 202 -3.28 -7.67 6.77
CA GLY A 202 -4.27 -6.61 6.55
C GLY A 202 -3.71 -5.21 6.82
N SER A 203 -2.92 -5.04 7.89
CA SER A 203 -2.27 -3.77 8.22
C SER A 203 -1.24 -3.35 7.17
N PHE A 204 -0.48 -4.30 6.60
CA PHE A 204 0.48 -4.02 5.55
C PHE A 204 -0.21 -3.53 4.28
N TYR A 205 -1.19 -4.28 3.77
CA TYR A 205 -1.89 -3.91 2.53
C TYR A 205 -2.73 -2.63 2.69
N PHE A 206 -3.28 -2.37 3.87
CA PHE A 206 -3.89 -1.07 4.16
C PHE A 206 -2.86 0.07 4.05
N SER A 207 -1.66 -0.09 4.61
CA SER A 207 -0.61 0.93 4.51
C SER A 207 -0.15 1.15 3.07
N GLN A 208 -0.14 0.09 2.24
CA GLN A 208 0.20 0.16 0.82
C GLN A 208 -0.89 0.89 0.03
N ALA A 209 -2.16 0.57 0.27
CA ALA A 209 -3.30 1.24 -0.35
C ALA A 209 -3.37 2.72 0.04
N ALA A 210 -3.21 3.03 1.32
CA ALA A 210 -3.21 4.42 1.81
C ALA A 210 -2.13 5.30 1.16
N LEU A 211 -1.01 4.72 0.72
CA LEU A 211 0.00 5.46 -0.03
C LEU A 211 -0.49 5.86 -1.43
N LEU A 212 -1.27 4.99 -2.09
CA LEU A 212 -1.93 5.31 -3.36
C LEU A 212 -3.08 6.32 -3.14
N GLY A 213 -3.85 6.16 -2.06
CA GLY A 213 -4.89 7.12 -1.66
C GLY A 213 -4.34 8.52 -1.43
N LEU A 214 -3.10 8.63 -0.92
CA LEU A 214 -2.42 9.92 -0.80
C LEU A 214 -2.21 10.57 -2.18
N ALA A 215 -1.77 9.81 -3.20
CA ALA A 215 -1.63 10.33 -4.56
C ALA A 215 -2.99 10.71 -5.17
N ALA A 216 -4.04 9.91 -4.94
CA ALA A 216 -5.38 10.26 -5.38
C ALA A 216 -5.89 11.56 -4.73
N LEU A 217 -5.60 11.76 -3.43
CA LEU A 217 -5.94 13.01 -2.73
C LEU A 217 -5.27 14.22 -3.39
N PHE A 218 -3.99 14.13 -3.70
CA PHE A 218 -3.28 15.20 -4.40
C PHE A 218 -3.95 15.56 -5.73
N LEU A 219 -4.22 14.56 -6.57
CA LEU A 219 -4.81 14.75 -7.88
C LEU A 219 -6.20 15.41 -7.82
N ILE A 220 -7.08 14.94 -6.91
CA ILE A 220 -8.44 15.47 -6.82
C ILE A 220 -8.49 16.86 -6.19
N VAL A 221 -7.62 17.16 -5.24
CA VAL A 221 -7.53 18.50 -4.64
C VAL A 221 -7.08 19.52 -5.69
N TRP A 222 -6.03 19.20 -6.47
CA TRP A 222 -5.58 20.10 -7.52
C TRP A 222 -6.58 20.24 -8.68
N TRP A 223 -7.23 19.17 -9.08
CA TRP A 223 -8.33 19.24 -10.03
C TRP A 223 -9.42 20.23 -9.57
N ALA A 224 -9.80 20.16 -8.29
CA ALA A 224 -10.79 21.07 -7.72
C ALA A 224 -10.28 22.51 -7.66
N LEU A 225 -9.05 22.74 -7.18
CA LEU A 225 -8.45 24.08 -7.07
C LEU A 225 -8.30 24.76 -8.42
N ILE A 226 -7.86 24.02 -9.47
CA ILE A 226 -7.78 24.55 -10.84
C ILE A 226 -9.17 24.96 -11.33
N GLY A 227 -10.24 24.22 -10.97
CA GLY A 227 -11.61 24.55 -11.37
C GLY A 227 -12.21 25.74 -10.61
N LEU A 228 -11.76 26.02 -9.39
CA LEU A 228 -12.28 27.06 -8.52
C LEU A 228 -11.54 28.39 -8.66
N SER A 229 -10.27 28.39 -9.06
CA SER A 229 -9.45 29.57 -9.17
C SER A 229 -9.24 29.98 -10.62
N PRO A 230 -9.73 31.16 -11.09
CA PRO A 230 -9.48 31.66 -12.43
C PRO A 230 -7.99 31.83 -12.75
N GLU A 231 -7.18 32.18 -11.75
CA GLU A 231 -5.73 32.31 -11.90
C GLU A 231 -5.05 30.97 -12.17
N LEU A 232 -5.36 29.96 -11.35
CA LEU A 232 -4.86 28.60 -11.55
C LEU A 232 -5.37 28.00 -12.87
N ALA A 233 -6.62 28.28 -13.24
CA ALA A 233 -7.19 27.81 -14.52
C ALA A 233 -6.45 28.43 -15.73
N ARG A 234 -6.01 29.68 -15.63
CA ARG A 234 -5.26 30.34 -16.71
C ARG A 234 -3.89 29.70 -16.94
N HIS A 235 -3.17 29.36 -15.88
CA HIS A 235 -1.82 28.81 -15.96
C HIS A 235 -1.79 27.27 -16.06
N ASN A 236 -2.70 26.59 -15.37
CA ASN A 236 -2.69 25.13 -15.19
C ASN A 236 -3.95 24.43 -15.76
N GLY A 237 -4.81 25.13 -16.50
CA GLY A 237 -6.09 24.60 -16.99
C GLY A 237 -5.94 23.34 -17.85
N ALA A 238 -4.86 23.25 -18.63
CA ALA A 238 -4.56 22.08 -19.45
C ALA A 238 -4.39 20.78 -18.63
N TRP A 239 -3.98 20.89 -17.36
CA TRP A 239 -3.78 19.74 -16.46
C TRP A 239 -5.07 19.27 -15.78
N ARG A 240 -6.16 20.06 -15.81
CA ARG A 240 -7.41 19.73 -15.11
C ARG A 240 -7.98 18.38 -15.55
N THR A 241 -8.11 18.14 -16.86
CA THR A 241 -8.62 16.86 -17.37
C THR A 241 -7.67 15.68 -17.11
N PRO A 242 -6.35 15.76 -17.38
CA PRO A 242 -5.40 14.74 -16.99
C PRO A 242 -5.48 14.36 -15.51
N TYR A 243 -5.59 15.33 -14.60
CA TYR A 243 -5.67 15.04 -13.15
C TYR A 243 -6.92 14.26 -12.78
N LEU A 244 -8.07 14.56 -13.39
CA LEU A 244 -9.28 13.78 -13.15
C LEU A 244 -9.14 12.34 -13.64
N VAL A 245 -8.56 12.15 -14.83
CA VAL A 245 -8.32 10.81 -15.39
C VAL A 245 -7.34 10.03 -14.48
N PHE A 246 -6.21 10.64 -14.13
CA PHE A 246 -5.24 10.00 -13.23
C PHE A 246 -5.80 9.72 -11.85
N PHE A 247 -6.67 10.59 -11.32
CA PHE A 247 -7.37 10.35 -10.07
C PHE A 247 -8.14 9.03 -10.10
N PHE A 248 -8.97 8.80 -11.12
CA PHE A 248 -9.73 7.55 -11.22
C PHE A 248 -8.83 6.33 -11.43
N VAL A 249 -7.75 6.47 -12.21
CA VAL A 249 -6.77 5.39 -12.41
C VAL A 249 -6.08 5.03 -11.08
N VAL A 250 -5.64 6.02 -10.31
CA VAL A 250 -4.98 5.81 -9.02
C VAL A 250 -5.96 5.27 -7.98
N LEU A 251 -7.21 5.78 -7.95
CA LEU A 251 -8.26 5.29 -7.07
C LEU A 251 -8.59 3.81 -7.34
N LEU A 252 -8.70 3.42 -8.60
CA LEU A 252 -8.87 2.02 -8.98
C LEU A 252 -7.65 1.19 -8.57
N ALA A 253 -6.45 1.69 -8.80
CA ALA A 253 -5.21 1.02 -8.39
C ALA A 253 -5.12 0.84 -6.86
N GLU A 254 -5.58 1.83 -6.05
CA GLU A 254 -5.68 1.73 -4.59
C GLU A 254 -6.59 0.57 -4.18
N MET A 255 -7.79 0.50 -4.75
CA MET A 255 -8.76 -0.57 -4.46
C MET A 255 -8.20 -1.95 -4.84
N LEU A 256 -7.59 -2.07 -6.02
CA LEU A 256 -7.01 -3.32 -6.49
C LEU A 256 -5.78 -3.74 -5.67
N ALA A 257 -4.91 -2.78 -5.30
CA ALA A 257 -3.73 -3.04 -4.46
C ALA A 257 -4.09 -3.52 -3.05
N PHE A 258 -5.31 -3.23 -2.58
CA PHE A 258 -5.84 -3.76 -1.34
C PHE A 258 -6.60 -5.09 -1.53
N ALA A 259 -7.55 -5.13 -2.46
CA ALA A 259 -8.47 -6.25 -2.61
C ALA A 259 -7.79 -7.53 -3.16
N ILE A 260 -6.95 -7.41 -4.20
CA ILE A 260 -6.35 -8.58 -4.88
C ILE A 260 -5.49 -9.43 -3.93
N PRO A 261 -4.54 -8.86 -3.17
CA PRO A 261 -3.73 -9.66 -2.27
C PRO A 261 -4.55 -10.28 -1.15
N LEU A 262 -5.49 -9.53 -0.57
CA LEU A 262 -6.33 -10.03 0.51
C LEU A 262 -7.27 -11.16 0.04
N TRP A 263 -7.71 -11.11 -1.21
CA TRP A 263 -8.50 -12.17 -1.82
C TRP A 263 -7.76 -13.51 -1.82
N SER A 264 -6.46 -13.52 -2.14
CA SER A 264 -5.66 -14.74 -2.14
C SER A 264 -5.55 -15.37 -0.75
N PHE A 265 -5.44 -14.55 0.30
CA PHE A 265 -5.47 -15.02 1.69
C PHE A 265 -6.87 -15.45 2.12
N HIS A 266 -7.91 -14.74 1.68
CA HIS A 266 -9.31 -15.09 1.96
C HIS A 266 -9.64 -16.50 1.45
N VAL A 267 -9.31 -16.82 0.21
CA VAL A 267 -9.57 -18.14 -0.39
C VAL A 267 -8.88 -19.26 0.41
N GLU A 268 -7.64 -19.04 0.84
CA GLU A 268 -6.91 -20.04 1.61
C GLU A 268 -7.47 -20.19 3.04
N LEU A 269 -7.80 -19.08 3.70
CA LEU A 269 -8.43 -19.10 5.03
C LEU A 269 -9.81 -19.75 5.00
N GLU A 270 -10.58 -19.51 3.94
CA GLU A 270 -11.87 -20.17 3.72
C GLU A 270 -11.71 -21.69 3.55
N ALA A 271 -10.72 -22.12 2.75
CA ALA A 271 -10.42 -23.54 2.59
C ALA A 271 -10.03 -24.20 3.91
N GLN A 272 -9.22 -23.53 4.74
CA GLN A 272 -8.84 -24.03 6.06
C GLN A 272 -10.03 -24.07 7.03
N ARG A 273 -10.86 -23.02 7.04
CA ARG A 273 -12.08 -23.00 7.84
C ARG A 273 -12.99 -24.17 7.50
N ARG A 274 -13.20 -24.46 6.21
CA ARG A 274 -14.00 -25.62 5.78
C ARG A 274 -13.42 -26.96 6.28
N LYS A 275 -12.10 -27.14 6.20
CA LYS A 275 -11.45 -28.34 6.76
C LYS A 275 -11.65 -28.46 8.27
N LEU A 276 -11.54 -27.34 9.00
CA LEU A 276 -11.76 -27.32 10.45
C LEU A 276 -13.22 -27.57 10.82
N LEU A 277 -14.18 -27.08 10.01
CA LEU A 277 -15.60 -27.37 10.21
C LEU A 277 -15.95 -28.84 10.01
N LEU A 278 -15.32 -29.53 9.04
CA LEU A 278 -15.45 -30.98 8.90
C LEU A 278 -14.94 -31.77 10.11
N LEU A 279 -13.93 -31.21 10.80
CA LEU A 279 -13.50 -31.75 12.11
C LEU A 279 -14.47 -31.36 13.24
N GLY A 280 -15.22 -30.28 13.04
CA GLY A 280 -16.20 -29.76 14.01
C GLY A 280 -17.31 -30.75 14.32
N ASP A 281 -17.75 -31.55 13.34
CA ASP A 281 -18.75 -32.60 13.57
C ASP A 281 -18.26 -33.68 14.55
N LYS A 282 -16.97 -34.07 14.43
CA LYS A 282 -16.33 -34.98 15.38
C LYS A 282 -16.16 -34.36 16.75
N LEU A 283 -15.87 -33.05 16.80
CA LEU A 283 -15.77 -32.30 18.05
C LEU A 283 -17.13 -32.19 18.75
N SER A 284 -18.21 -31.92 18.00
CA SER A 284 -19.56 -31.84 18.57
C SER A 284 -20.02 -33.17 19.17
N GLN A 285 -19.74 -34.29 18.48
CA GLN A 285 -19.99 -35.63 19.01
C GLN A 285 -19.20 -35.90 20.31
N ARG A 286 -17.92 -35.50 20.34
CA ARG A 286 -17.08 -35.67 21.51
C ARG A 286 -17.54 -34.80 22.69
N ILE A 287 -17.98 -33.56 22.42
CA ILE A 287 -18.55 -32.67 23.44
C ILE A 287 -19.82 -33.28 24.02
N ALA A 288 -20.72 -33.81 23.19
CA ALA A 288 -21.95 -34.49 23.63
C ALA A 288 -21.64 -35.74 24.47
N ALA A 289 -20.64 -36.56 24.09
CA ALA A 289 -20.22 -37.72 24.85
C ALA A 289 -19.67 -37.33 26.22
N LEU A 290 -18.82 -36.28 26.29
CA LEU A 290 -18.29 -35.76 27.55
C LEU A 290 -19.41 -35.22 28.46
N GLN A 291 -20.38 -34.51 27.89
CA GLN A 291 -21.55 -34.01 28.62
C GLN A 291 -22.34 -35.14 29.27
N THR A 292 -22.56 -36.24 28.53
CA THR A 292 -23.24 -37.43 29.05
C THR A 292 -22.45 -38.05 30.22
N GLN A 293 -21.12 -38.15 30.10
CA GLN A 293 -20.26 -38.69 31.16
C GLN A 293 -20.25 -37.82 32.43
N VAL A 294 -20.24 -36.49 32.27
CA VAL A 294 -20.33 -35.54 33.40
C VAL A 294 -21.67 -35.67 34.13
N VAL A 295 -22.78 -35.82 33.38
CA VAL A 295 -24.13 -35.99 33.94
C VAL A 295 -24.27 -37.32 34.70
N MET A 296 -23.65 -38.40 34.22
CA MET A 296 -23.71 -39.70 34.84
C MET A 296 -22.88 -39.81 36.15
N ASN A 297 -21.85 -38.99 36.34
CA ASN A 297 -20.94 -39.04 37.48
C ASN A 297 -20.67 -37.68 38.12
N PRO A 298 -21.67 -36.98 38.65
CA PRO A 298 -21.57 -35.57 39.00
C PRO A 298 -20.65 -35.25 40.20
N SER A 299 -20.36 -36.21 41.07
CA SER A 299 -19.67 -35.96 42.36
C SER A 299 -18.20 -36.44 42.37
N SER A 300 -17.65 -36.90 41.26
CA SER A 300 -16.27 -37.39 41.23
C SER A 300 -15.29 -36.27 40.82
N GLU A 301 -14.06 -36.34 41.37
CA GLU A 301 -12.94 -35.45 40.94
C GLU A 301 -12.74 -35.55 39.43
N LYS A 302 -12.97 -36.74 38.87
CA LYS A 302 -12.97 -37.00 37.44
C LYS A 302 -14.04 -36.20 36.65
N ALA A 303 -15.18 -35.91 37.28
CA ALA A 303 -16.25 -35.09 36.65
C ALA A 303 -15.80 -33.64 36.45
N ARG A 304 -14.95 -33.12 37.37
CA ARG A 304 -14.38 -31.76 37.22
C ARG A 304 -13.44 -31.68 36.02
N GLU A 305 -12.51 -32.65 35.87
CA GLU A 305 -11.62 -32.71 34.69
C GLU A 305 -12.37 -32.87 33.38
N LEU A 306 -13.41 -33.73 33.33
CA LEU A 306 -14.26 -33.90 32.14
C LEU A 306 -15.01 -32.63 31.77
N LYS A 307 -15.46 -31.87 32.78
CA LYS A 307 -16.14 -30.57 32.55
C LYS A 307 -15.18 -29.51 32.01
N GLU A 308 -13.94 -29.46 32.55
CA GLU A 308 -12.91 -28.54 32.00
C GLU A 308 -12.54 -28.90 30.57
N GLN A 309 -12.40 -30.17 30.23
CA GLN A 309 -12.17 -30.64 28.84
C GLN A 309 -13.37 -30.32 27.94
N GLN A 310 -14.60 -30.49 28.39
CA GLN A 310 -15.80 -30.15 27.67
C GLN A 310 -15.85 -28.65 27.36
N LEU A 311 -15.56 -27.79 28.34
CA LEU A 311 -15.52 -26.33 28.16
C LEU A 311 -14.47 -25.93 27.15
N ALA A 312 -13.24 -26.44 27.27
CA ALA A 312 -12.16 -26.15 26.35
C ALA A 312 -12.49 -26.55 24.89
N LEU A 313 -13.08 -27.74 24.71
CA LEU A 313 -13.52 -28.20 23.37
C LEU A 313 -14.67 -27.35 22.82
N THR A 314 -15.59 -26.93 23.69
CA THR A 314 -16.73 -26.05 23.32
C THR A 314 -16.22 -24.67 22.89
N GLU A 315 -15.30 -24.08 23.64
CA GLU A 315 -14.67 -22.81 23.26
C GLU A 315 -13.93 -22.92 21.93
N TYR A 316 -13.17 -24.00 21.73
CA TYR A 316 -12.47 -24.24 20.47
C TYR A 316 -13.44 -24.44 19.29
N TYR A 317 -14.54 -25.16 19.48
CA TYR A 317 -15.58 -25.33 18.48
C TYR A 317 -16.19 -23.97 18.06
N TRP A 318 -16.52 -23.13 19.03
CA TRP A 318 -17.02 -21.77 18.75
C TRP A 318 -15.97 -20.87 18.09
N ALA A 319 -14.70 -21.03 18.46
CA ALA A 319 -13.61 -20.31 17.81
C ALA A 319 -13.49 -20.68 16.31
N ILE A 320 -13.68 -21.96 15.96
CA ILE A 320 -13.73 -22.41 14.56
C ILE A 320 -14.95 -21.82 13.84
N GLN A 321 -16.12 -21.88 14.44
CA GLN A 321 -17.36 -21.35 13.85
C GLN A 321 -17.28 -19.86 13.55
N ARG A 322 -16.68 -19.10 14.47
CA ARG A 322 -16.53 -17.64 14.35
C ARG A 322 -15.22 -17.22 13.66
N MET A 323 -14.43 -18.17 13.15
CA MET A 323 -13.15 -17.85 12.53
C MET A 323 -13.36 -16.95 11.31
N PRO A 324 -12.77 -15.74 11.29
CA PRO A 324 -12.86 -14.85 10.15
C PRO A 324 -12.08 -15.42 8.96
N THR A 325 -12.64 -15.28 7.78
CA THR A 325 -11.99 -15.69 6.52
C THR A 325 -11.23 -14.55 5.84
N TRP A 326 -11.46 -13.32 6.27
CA TRP A 326 -10.71 -12.17 5.79
C TRP A 326 -9.58 -11.81 6.77
N PRO A 327 -8.33 -11.57 6.28
CA PRO A 327 -7.19 -11.24 7.13
C PRO A 327 -7.19 -9.77 7.57
N ILE A 328 -8.37 -9.17 7.73
CA ILE A 328 -8.57 -7.77 8.11
C ILE A 328 -9.69 -7.64 9.13
N SER A 329 -9.49 -6.75 10.08
CA SER A 329 -10.54 -6.39 11.03
C SER A 329 -11.55 -5.41 10.41
N THR A 330 -12.78 -5.42 10.93
CA THR A 330 -13.85 -4.49 10.54
C THR A 330 -13.38 -3.03 10.59
N GLY A 331 -12.54 -2.66 11.57
CA GLY A 331 -12.01 -1.30 11.66
C GLY A 331 -11.10 -0.90 10.50
N VAL A 332 -10.38 -1.83 9.88
CA VAL A 332 -9.57 -1.56 8.68
C VAL A 332 -10.46 -1.32 7.47
N TRP A 333 -11.53 -2.10 7.32
CA TRP A 333 -12.54 -1.90 6.28
C TRP A 333 -13.17 -0.51 6.34
N TRP A 334 -13.62 -0.10 7.53
CA TRP A 334 -14.21 1.22 7.72
C TRP A 334 -13.22 2.35 7.42
N ARG A 335 -11.97 2.22 7.82
CA ARG A 335 -10.93 3.21 7.50
C ARG A 335 -10.70 3.34 6.00
N LEU A 336 -10.62 2.23 5.28
CA LEU A 336 -10.47 2.25 3.83
C LEU A 336 -11.69 2.90 3.17
N LEU A 337 -12.91 2.47 3.54
CA LEU A 337 -14.14 3.02 2.98
C LEU A 337 -14.24 4.53 3.22
N LEU A 338 -14.00 4.98 4.45
CA LEU A 338 -14.06 6.41 4.79
C LEU A 338 -12.97 7.21 4.08
N SER A 339 -11.73 6.68 3.95
CA SER A 339 -10.69 7.36 3.18
C SER A 339 -11.08 7.49 1.70
N THR A 340 -11.57 6.42 1.09
CA THR A 340 -11.99 6.43 -0.32
C THR A 340 -13.19 7.36 -0.56
N LEU A 341 -14.20 7.34 0.32
CA LEU A 341 -15.33 8.27 0.25
C LEU A 341 -14.88 9.73 0.45
N GLY A 342 -13.93 9.95 1.36
CA GLY A 342 -13.33 11.28 1.58
C GLY A 342 -12.63 11.83 0.34
N LEU A 343 -12.02 10.96 -0.48
CA LEU A 343 -11.40 11.34 -1.75
C LEU A 343 -12.42 11.82 -2.80
N LEU A 344 -13.67 11.37 -2.71
CA LEU A 344 -14.75 11.79 -3.60
C LEU A 344 -15.42 13.10 -3.16
N ALA A 345 -15.18 13.55 -1.93
CA ALA A 345 -15.82 14.76 -1.39
C ALA A 345 -15.50 16.03 -2.20
N PRO A 346 -14.25 16.33 -2.62
CA PRO A 346 -13.96 17.49 -3.46
C PRO A 346 -14.68 17.44 -4.81
N LEU A 347 -14.79 16.25 -5.41
CA LEU A 347 -15.53 16.05 -6.66
C LEU A 347 -17.02 16.35 -6.49
N ALA A 348 -17.64 15.79 -5.44
CA ALA A 348 -19.04 16.02 -5.14
C ALA A 348 -19.32 17.51 -4.82
N ALA A 349 -18.44 18.15 -4.04
CA ALA A 349 -18.55 19.57 -3.72
C ALA A 349 -18.48 20.45 -4.97
N GLN A 350 -17.52 20.21 -5.87
CA GLN A 350 -17.39 20.99 -7.09
C GLN A 350 -18.57 20.79 -8.03
N LEU A 351 -19.04 19.56 -8.23
CA LEU A 351 -20.24 19.29 -9.03
C LEU A 351 -21.48 19.96 -8.44
N ALA A 352 -21.59 20.03 -7.12
CA ALA A 352 -22.67 20.77 -6.47
C ALA A 352 -22.55 22.27 -6.74
N ILE A 353 -21.37 22.87 -6.64
CA ILE A 353 -21.14 24.29 -6.94
C ILE A 353 -21.45 24.61 -8.41
N GLU A 354 -21.06 23.74 -9.34
CA GLU A 354 -21.29 23.95 -10.75
C GLU A 354 -22.77 23.82 -11.18
N ARG A 355 -23.55 23.01 -10.48
CA ARG A 355 -24.96 22.69 -10.83
C ARG A 355 -26.01 23.40 -10.02
N LEU A 356 -25.69 23.88 -8.82
CA LEU A 356 -26.67 24.57 -7.98
C LEU A 356 -26.69 26.07 -8.30
N PRO A 357 -27.87 26.64 -8.71
CA PRO A 357 -27.99 28.05 -9.08
C PRO A 357 -27.71 29.00 -7.91
N VAL A 358 -27.79 28.52 -6.65
CA VAL A 358 -27.47 29.29 -5.44
C VAL A 358 -26.01 29.75 -5.42
N PHE A 359 -25.09 29.02 -6.07
CA PHE A 359 -23.66 29.37 -6.14
C PHE A 359 -23.28 30.20 -7.38
N ALA A 360 -24.24 30.54 -8.24
CA ALA A 360 -24.00 31.40 -9.39
C ALA A 360 -23.50 32.81 -9.03
N PHE A 361 -23.76 33.25 -7.78
CA PHE A 361 -23.28 34.51 -7.23
C PHE A 361 -21.78 34.51 -6.83
N LEU A 362 -21.12 33.34 -6.80
CA LEU A 362 -19.71 33.21 -6.43
C LEU A 362 -18.77 33.12 -7.67
N ARG A 363 -19.32 33.20 -8.85
CA ARG A 363 -18.61 33.31 -10.13
C ARG A 363 -18.54 34.76 -10.59
#